data_0b8b7066e125641ffd65ba6deda29a1f
#
_entry.id   0b8b7066e125641ffd65ba6deda29a1f
#
_cell.length_a   1.000
_cell.length_b   1.000
_cell.length_c   1.000
_cell.angle_alpha   90.00
_cell.angle_beta   90.00
_cell.angle_gamma   90.00
#
_symmetry.space_group_name_H-M   'P 1'
#
loop_
_entity.id
_entity.type
_entity.pdbx_description
1 polymer ?
#
loop_
_entity_poly.entity_id
_entity_poly.type
_entity_poly.pdbx_seq_one_letter_code
_entity_poly.pdbx_strand_id
1 'polypeptide(L)'
;SKRKHGKYIVVNCGAIPEGTIDSELFGHMKGAFTGATDSRKGYFEEADGGTIFLDEVAELPLTTQVRLLRVLETGEFMKVGSSLTQKTDVRVVAATNVDFIDAFNKAKFREDLYYRLNQVPIQMPPLRDRSSDIHLLFRKFTTDFSELHRMPPLSLTPDAIEIIENYPWPGNIRQLKHITEQMSVLEPERYLNSDVVLGYLPETNRSRLPVKVQSTSDGFEESDSGRNEREILYKVLFDMKGELNDLKDLVLGLVNSSQSLTSKEQDLVNRVFKSDSTSESTTSSEDSFDRKS
;
A
#
# COMPACT_ATOMS: atom_id res chain seq x y z
N SER A 1 11.46 -21.91 22.14
CA SER A 1 10.83 -21.00 23.12
C SER A 1 10.09 -21.78 24.19
N LYS A 2 10.10 -21.30 25.45
CA LYS A 2 9.32 -21.90 26.53
C LYS A 2 7.80 -21.87 26.23
N ARG A 3 7.36 -20.96 25.34
CA ARG A 3 5.95 -20.75 24.92
C ARG A 3 5.63 -21.39 23.56
N LYS A 4 6.40 -22.39 23.11
CA LYS A 4 6.19 -23.00 21.77
C LYS A 4 4.84 -23.69 21.59
N HIS A 5 4.18 -24.06 22.68
CA HIS A 5 2.85 -24.69 22.70
C HIS A 5 1.73 -23.71 23.08
N GLY A 6 2.07 -22.45 23.45
CA GLY A 6 1.10 -21.40 23.71
C GLY A 6 0.51 -20.83 22.42
N LYS A 7 -0.60 -20.11 22.55
CA LYS A 7 -1.20 -19.42 21.40
C LYS A 7 -0.23 -18.41 20.79
N TYR A 8 -0.21 -18.37 19.47
CA TYR A 8 0.50 -17.34 18.70
C TYR A 8 -0.52 -16.51 17.94
N ILE A 9 -0.66 -15.24 18.30
CA ILE A 9 -1.61 -14.32 17.69
C ILE A 9 -0.83 -13.25 16.96
N VAL A 10 -1.22 -13.00 15.70
CA VAL A 10 -0.65 -11.96 14.84
C VAL A 10 -1.69 -10.86 14.67
N VAL A 11 -1.29 -9.62 14.94
CA VAL A 11 -2.15 -8.43 14.82
C VAL A 11 -1.42 -7.42 13.98
N ASN A 12 -2.03 -6.97 12.87
CA ASN A 12 -1.56 -5.80 12.14
C ASN A 12 -2.27 -4.56 12.68
N CYS A 13 -1.51 -3.67 13.36
CA CYS A 13 -2.06 -2.48 14.00
C CYS A 13 -2.55 -1.43 12.99
N GLY A 14 -1.91 -1.33 11.83
CA GLY A 14 -2.31 -0.40 10.77
C GLY A 14 -3.58 -0.83 10.03
N ALA A 15 -3.95 -2.13 10.09
CA ALA A 15 -5.15 -2.63 9.43
C ALA A 15 -6.43 -2.47 10.26
N ILE A 16 -6.32 -2.16 11.55
CA ILE A 16 -7.48 -2.01 12.46
C ILE A 16 -7.83 -0.53 12.60
N PRO A 17 -9.07 -0.11 12.33
CA PRO A 17 -9.48 1.27 12.51
C PRO A 17 -9.25 1.79 13.93
N GLU A 18 -8.81 3.06 14.07
CA GLU A 18 -8.50 3.69 15.36
C GLU A 18 -9.66 3.57 16.38
N GLY A 19 -10.91 3.73 15.93
CA GLY A 19 -12.09 3.65 16.79
C GLY A 19 -12.37 2.26 17.39
N THR A 20 -11.77 1.19 16.86
CA THR A 20 -12.01 -0.19 17.29
C THR A 20 -10.77 -0.88 17.85
N ILE A 21 -9.57 -0.34 17.63
CA ILE A 21 -8.30 -0.98 18.00
C ILE A 21 -8.20 -1.31 19.50
N ASP A 22 -8.66 -0.42 20.36
CA ASP A 22 -8.69 -0.66 21.80
C ASP A 22 -9.59 -1.84 22.17
N SER A 23 -10.74 -1.94 21.52
CA SER A 23 -11.70 -3.03 21.72
C SER A 23 -11.15 -4.37 21.23
N GLU A 24 -10.43 -4.38 20.11
CA GLU A 24 -9.80 -5.59 19.56
C GLU A 24 -8.61 -6.04 20.42
N LEU A 25 -7.73 -5.12 20.83
CA LEU A 25 -6.56 -5.46 21.63
C LEU A 25 -6.92 -5.88 23.05
N PHE A 26 -7.77 -5.10 23.75
CA PHE A 26 -8.03 -5.27 25.18
C PHE A 26 -9.41 -5.87 25.51
N GLY A 27 -10.29 -5.99 24.51
CA GLY A 27 -11.66 -6.45 24.69
C GLY A 27 -12.60 -5.35 25.19
N HIS A 28 -13.88 -5.64 25.22
CA HIS A 28 -14.91 -4.73 25.68
C HIS A 28 -15.99 -5.42 26.51
N MET A 29 -16.67 -4.63 27.34
CA MET A 29 -17.86 -5.05 28.05
C MET A 29 -19.11 -4.73 27.25
N LYS A 30 -20.17 -5.44 27.49
CA LYS A 30 -21.51 -5.13 26.97
C LYS A 30 -21.87 -3.68 27.30
N GLY A 31 -22.30 -2.91 26.28
CA GLY A 31 -22.70 -1.51 26.44
C GLY A 31 -21.52 -0.51 26.48
N ALA A 32 -20.29 -0.94 26.21
CA ALA A 32 -19.11 -0.06 26.24
C ALA A 32 -19.15 1.05 25.18
N PHE A 33 -19.81 0.80 24.07
CA PHE A 33 -20.03 1.76 22.96
C PHE A 33 -21.29 1.37 22.17
N THR A 34 -21.74 2.26 21.29
CA THR A 34 -22.91 1.99 20.41
C THR A 34 -22.61 0.79 19.51
N GLY A 35 -23.35 -0.32 19.70
CA GLY A 35 -23.14 -1.58 18.98
C GLY A 35 -22.45 -2.68 19.81
N ALA A 36 -21.98 -2.40 21.02
CA ALA A 36 -21.46 -3.42 21.95
C ALA A 36 -22.60 -4.23 22.61
N THR A 37 -23.23 -5.12 21.83
CA THR A 37 -24.35 -5.96 22.29
C THR A 37 -23.94 -6.99 23.34
N ASP A 38 -22.68 -7.47 23.24
CA ASP A 38 -22.13 -8.50 24.09
C ASP A 38 -20.72 -8.13 24.58
N SER A 39 -20.22 -8.82 25.59
CA SER A 39 -18.83 -8.69 26.02
C SER A 39 -17.94 -9.57 25.19
N ARG A 40 -16.80 -9.02 24.71
CA ARG A 40 -15.82 -9.75 23.87
C ARG A 40 -14.43 -9.73 24.49
N LYS A 41 -13.71 -10.84 24.32
CA LYS A 41 -12.30 -10.93 24.69
C LYS A 41 -11.44 -10.19 23.68
N GLY A 42 -10.37 -9.54 24.17
CA GLY A 42 -9.35 -8.93 23.33
C GLY A 42 -8.18 -9.86 23.08
N TYR A 43 -7.32 -9.49 22.13
CA TYR A 43 -6.15 -10.29 21.75
C TYR A 43 -5.19 -10.54 22.91
N PHE A 44 -5.02 -9.61 23.87
CA PHE A 44 -4.18 -9.81 25.05
C PHE A 44 -4.74 -10.86 26.01
N GLU A 45 -6.06 -10.96 26.12
CA GLU A 45 -6.72 -12.01 26.92
C GLU A 45 -6.62 -13.38 26.20
N GLU A 46 -6.75 -13.40 24.89
CA GLU A 46 -6.67 -14.63 24.10
C GLU A 46 -5.25 -15.19 23.98
N ALA A 47 -4.23 -14.30 24.00
CA ALA A 47 -2.82 -14.65 23.93
C ALA A 47 -2.21 -15.03 25.28
N ASP A 48 -2.99 -15.04 26.36
CA ASP A 48 -2.48 -15.35 27.70
C ASP A 48 -1.70 -16.67 27.74
N GLY A 49 -0.54 -16.67 28.39
CA GLY A 49 0.42 -17.80 28.37
C GLY A 49 1.16 -18.00 27.04
N GLY A 50 0.83 -17.23 26.00
CA GLY A 50 1.33 -17.35 24.63
C GLY A 50 2.22 -16.20 24.16
N THR A 51 2.13 -15.91 22.86
CA THR A 51 2.89 -14.83 22.21
C THR A 51 1.95 -14.02 21.33
N ILE A 52 2.05 -12.70 21.39
CA ILE A 52 1.41 -11.78 20.46
C ILE A 52 2.47 -11.10 19.59
N PHE A 53 2.26 -11.07 18.29
CA PHE A 53 3.07 -10.33 17.33
C PHE A 53 2.26 -9.12 16.86
N LEU A 54 2.79 -7.92 17.13
CA LEU A 54 2.20 -6.64 16.74
C LEU A 54 2.98 -6.10 15.55
N ASP A 55 2.38 -6.17 14.36
CA ASP A 55 2.94 -5.57 13.17
C ASP A 55 2.49 -4.12 13.04
N GLU A 56 3.34 -3.26 12.47
CA GLU A 56 3.09 -1.83 12.30
C GLU A 56 2.72 -1.13 13.63
N VAL A 57 3.45 -1.45 14.71
CA VAL A 57 3.15 -0.94 16.06
C VAL A 57 3.20 0.59 16.15
N ALA A 58 3.91 1.26 15.25
CA ALA A 58 3.98 2.72 15.19
C ALA A 58 2.70 3.39 14.68
N GLU A 59 1.78 2.63 14.08
CA GLU A 59 0.46 3.12 13.65
C GLU A 59 -0.58 3.14 14.78
N LEU A 60 -0.22 2.66 15.99
CA LEU A 60 -1.11 2.70 17.14
C LEU A 60 -1.40 4.14 17.58
N PRO A 61 -2.66 4.50 17.89
CA PRO A 61 -3.00 5.78 18.50
C PRO A 61 -2.28 5.98 19.84
N LEU A 62 -1.95 7.21 20.19
CA LEU A 62 -1.22 7.54 21.42
C LEU A 62 -1.93 7.01 22.69
N THR A 63 -3.26 7.03 22.72
CA THR A 63 -4.07 6.47 23.81
C THR A 63 -3.86 4.96 23.96
N THR A 64 -3.83 4.24 22.85
CA THR A 64 -3.57 2.80 22.81
C THR A 64 -2.13 2.48 23.20
N GLN A 65 -1.17 3.32 22.80
CA GLN A 65 0.24 3.19 23.20
C GLN A 65 0.41 3.24 24.73
N VAL A 66 -0.31 4.14 25.44
CA VAL A 66 -0.30 4.20 26.92
C VAL A 66 -0.80 2.90 27.53
N ARG A 67 -1.87 2.33 26.97
CA ARG A 67 -2.43 1.07 27.45
C ARG A 67 -1.50 -0.11 27.19
N LEU A 68 -0.85 -0.14 26.01
CA LEU A 68 0.14 -1.14 25.67
C LEU A 68 1.36 -1.08 26.59
N LEU A 69 1.84 0.12 26.93
CA LEU A 69 2.93 0.30 27.87
C LEU A 69 2.61 -0.34 29.22
N ARG A 70 1.40 -0.13 29.74
CA ARG A 70 0.96 -0.75 31.00
C ARG A 70 0.97 -2.29 30.92
N VAL A 71 0.54 -2.88 29.83
CA VAL A 71 0.64 -4.33 29.62
C VAL A 71 2.09 -4.81 29.65
N LEU A 72 2.99 -4.07 29.00
CA LEU A 72 4.41 -4.44 28.94
C LEU A 72 5.11 -4.30 30.29
N GLU A 73 4.71 -3.34 31.13
CA GLU A 73 5.34 -3.09 32.43
C GLU A 73 4.83 -4.02 33.53
N THR A 74 3.51 -4.14 33.64
CA THR A 74 2.85 -4.80 34.76
C THR A 74 2.08 -6.08 34.41
N GLY A 75 1.92 -6.34 33.10
CA GLY A 75 1.04 -7.43 32.62
C GLY A 75 -0.45 -7.12 32.84
N GLU A 76 -0.81 -5.85 33.07
CA GLU A 76 -2.18 -5.48 33.44
C GLU A 76 -2.85 -4.66 32.34
N PHE A 77 -4.12 -4.90 32.12
CA PHE A 77 -4.98 -4.13 31.23
C PHE A 77 -6.42 -4.07 31.73
N MET A 78 -7.23 -3.19 31.16
CA MET A 78 -8.66 -3.08 31.37
C MET A 78 -9.43 -3.18 30.07
N LYS A 79 -10.58 -3.86 30.08
CA LYS A 79 -11.49 -3.86 28.92
C LYS A 79 -12.10 -2.47 28.70
N VAL A 80 -12.47 -2.18 27.48
CA VAL A 80 -13.24 -0.95 27.18
C VAL A 80 -14.59 -1.03 27.90
N GLY A 81 -14.94 0.05 28.61
CA GLY A 81 -16.16 0.10 29.43
C GLY A 81 -16.06 -0.63 30.78
N SER A 82 -14.84 -0.99 31.23
CA SER A 82 -14.64 -1.65 32.56
C SER A 82 -13.56 -0.93 33.34
N SER A 83 -13.76 -0.85 34.67
CA SER A 83 -12.74 -0.41 35.62
C SER A 83 -11.96 -1.58 36.24
N LEU A 84 -12.34 -2.84 35.95
CA LEU A 84 -11.67 -4.01 36.47
C LEU A 84 -10.37 -4.29 35.75
N THR A 85 -9.28 -4.34 36.50
CA THR A 85 -7.96 -4.71 36.01
C THR A 85 -7.87 -6.21 35.79
N GLN A 86 -7.42 -6.62 34.61
CA GLN A 86 -7.10 -8.00 34.25
C GLN A 86 -5.59 -8.17 34.12
N LYS A 87 -5.10 -9.40 34.33
CA LYS A 87 -3.69 -9.75 34.17
C LYS A 87 -3.51 -10.70 33.02
N THR A 88 -2.39 -10.54 32.29
CA THR A 88 -1.97 -11.45 31.24
C THR A 88 -0.46 -11.70 31.35
N ASP A 89 -0.06 -12.93 31.05
CA ASP A 89 1.35 -13.32 30.88
C ASP A 89 1.63 -13.60 29.41
N VAL A 90 1.86 -12.57 28.62
CA VAL A 90 2.07 -12.66 27.18
C VAL A 90 3.47 -12.21 26.79
N ARG A 91 4.11 -12.93 25.86
CA ARG A 91 5.31 -12.45 25.19
C ARG A 91 4.90 -11.55 24.03
N VAL A 92 5.34 -10.30 24.06
CA VAL A 92 5.13 -9.36 22.96
C VAL A 92 6.33 -9.34 22.02
N VAL A 93 6.07 -9.40 20.73
CA VAL A 93 7.03 -9.16 19.66
C VAL A 93 6.43 -8.06 18.78
N ALA A 94 7.15 -6.95 18.62
CA ALA A 94 6.68 -5.81 17.83
C ALA A 94 7.52 -5.63 16.58
N ALA A 95 6.89 -5.23 15.48
CA ALA A 95 7.54 -4.87 14.25
C ALA A 95 7.06 -3.49 13.77
N THR A 96 7.95 -2.77 13.09
CA THR A 96 7.65 -1.48 12.47
C THR A 96 8.60 -1.23 11.32
N ASN A 97 8.15 -0.44 10.35
CA ASN A 97 8.93 0.09 9.23
C ASN A 97 9.22 1.59 9.38
N VAL A 98 8.75 2.21 10.45
CA VAL A 98 8.87 3.66 10.71
C VAL A 98 10.21 3.97 11.34
N ASP A 99 10.83 5.07 10.91
CA ASP A 99 11.95 5.66 11.63
C ASP A 99 11.44 6.34 12.90
N PHE A 100 11.88 5.85 14.06
CA PHE A 100 11.45 6.37 15.35
C PHE A 100 11.88 7.81 15.61
N ILE A 101 12.99 8.28 15.03
CA ILE A 101 13.42 9.68 15.18
C ILE A 101 12.36 10.60 14.58
N ASP A 102 11.87 10.27 13.38
CA ASP A 102 10.80 11.01 12.73
C ASP A 102 9.46 10.90 13.47
N ALA A 103 9.15 9.72 14.02
CA ALA A 103 7.93 9.50 14.79
C ALA A 103 7.92 10.30 16.10
N PHE A 104 9.06 10.43 16.78
CA PHE A 104 9.20 11.26 17.99
C PHE A 104 9.06 12.74 17.68
N ASN A 105 9.74 13.24 16.63
CA ASN A 105 9.66 14.62 16.19
C ASN A 105 8.23 15.05 15.85
N LYS A 106 7.44 14.14 15.31
CA LYS A 106 6.02 14.34 14.96
C LYS A 106 5.06 14.05 16.12
N ALA A 107 5.57 13.73 17.31
CA ALA A 107 4.81 13.30 18.49
C ALA A 107 3.79 12.16 18.19
N LYS A 108 4.09 11.29 17.22
CA LYS A 108 3.25 10.15 16.83
C LYS A 108 3.52 8.90 17.66
N PHE A 109 4.71 8.78 18.24
CA PHE A 109 5.10 7.63 19.06
C PHE A 109 5.72 8.07 20.38
N ARG A 110 5.41 7.37 21.46
CA ARG A 110 5.91 7.67 22.81
C ARG A 110 7.29 7.06 23.01
N GLU A 111 8.22 7.85 23.54
CA GLU A 111 9.58 7.41 23.82
C GLU A 111 9.64 6.30 24.90
N ASP A 112 8.77 6.38 25.95
CA ASP A 112 8.72 5.37 27.01
C ASP A 112 8.33 3.99 26.47
N LEU A 113 7.35 3.93 25.57
CA LEU A 113 6.94 2.71 24.91
C LEU A 113 8.06 2.15 24.02
N TYR A 114 8.76 3.02 23.27
CA TYR A 114 9.89 2.60 22.46
C TYR A 114 10.95 1.91 23.30
N TYR A 115 11.43 2.51 24.39
CA TYR A 115 12.45 1.89 25.24
C TYR A 115 11.98 0.59 25.85
N ARG A 116 10.69 0.44 26.11
CA ARG A 116 10.14 -0.81 26.63
C ARG A 116 10.05 -1.92 25.59
N LEU A 117 9.76 -1.59 24.34
CA LEU A 117 9.73 -2.55 23.22
C LEU A 117 11.14 -2.90 22.73
N ASN A 118 12.06 -1.94 22.72
CA ASN A 118 13.41 -2.06 22.16
C ASN A 118 14.43 -2.70 23.11
N GLN A 119 14.00 -3.60 23.98
CA GLN A 119 14.91 -4.32 24.90
C GLN A 119 15.84 -5.30 24.17
N VAL A 120 15.34 -5.93 23.11
CA VAL A 120 16.11 -6.86 22.26
C VAL A 120 15.82 -6.52 20.81
N PRO A 121 16.55 -5.55 20.22
CA PRO A 121 16.33 -5.17 18.84
C PRO A 121 16.83 -6.25 17.88
N ILE A 122 16.03 -6.53 16.84
CA ILE A 122 16.37 -7.42 15.73
C ILE A 122 16.27 -6.60 14.45
N GLN A 123 17.40 -6.33 13.82
CA GLN A 123 17.44 -5.67 12.52
C GLN A 123 17.25 -6.70 11.40
N MET A 124 16.24 -6.47 10.55
CA MET A 124 16.01 -7.28 9.37
C MET A 124 16.66 -6.63 8.16
N PRO A 125 17.76 -7.17 7.62
CA PRO A 125 18.44 -6.57 6.47
C PRO A 125 17.52 -6.65 5.24
N PRO A 126 17.52 -5.62 4.38
CA PRO A 126 16.79 -5.67 3.11
C PRO A 126 17.42 -6.72 2.18
N LEU A 127 16.64 -7.14 1.17
CA LEU A 127 17.03 -8.23 0.28
C LEU A 127 18.32 -7.93 -0.51
N ARG A 128 18.55 -6.68 -0.88
CA ARG A 128 19.77 -6.21 -1.57
C ARG A 128 21.06 -6.43 -0.76
N ASP A 129 20.97 -6.50 0.58
CA ASP A 129 22.12 -6.71 1.47
C ASP A 129 22.38 -8.20 1.74
N ARG A 130 21.58 -9.09 1.15
CA ARG A 130 21.66 -10.55 1.22
C ARG A 130 21.35 -11.18 -0.12
N SER A 131 22.09 -10.78 -1.14
CA SER A 131 21.88 -11.23 -2.53
C SER A 131 21.93 -12.75 -2.70
N SER A 132 22.76 -13.45 -1.92
CA SER A 132 22.83 -14.90 -1.91
C SER A 132 21.49 -15.60 -1.57
N ASP A 133 20.60 -14.93 -0.84
CA ASP A 133 19.31 -15.48 -0.47
C ASP A 133 18.27 -15.36 -1.62
N ILE A 134 18.51 -14.45 -2.58
CA ILE A 134 17.53 -14.12 -3.63
C ILE A 134 17.19 -15.36 -4.46
N HIS A 135 18.20 -16.04 -4.99
CA HIS A 135 17.97 -17.25 -5.77
C HIS A 135 17.34 -18.39 -4.95
N LEU A 136 17.70 -18.54 -3.68
CA LEU A 136 17.10 -19.53 -2.79
C LEU A 136 15.62 -19.24 -2.54
N LEU A 137 15.28 -17.96 -2.30
CA LEU A 137 13.89 -17.51 -2.13
C LEU A 137 13.09 -17.68 -3.42
N PHE A 138 13.66 -17.34 -4.57
CA PHE A 138 13.04 -17.55 -5.88
C PHE A 138 12.66 -19.03 -6.05
N ARG A 139 13.61 -19.94 -5.84
CA ARG A 139 13.36 -21.39 -5.91
C ARG A 139 12.27 -21.84 -4.95
N LYS A 140 12.29 -21.31 -3.73
CA LYS A 140 11.23 -21.62 -2.76
C LYS A 140 9.87 -21.18 -3.26
N PHE A 141 9.73 -19.94 -3.73
CA PHE A 141 8.46 -19.39 -4.20
C PHE A 141 7.94 -20.11 -5.44
N THR A 142 8.82 -20.49 -6.39
CA THR A 142 8.41 -21.28 -7.55
C THR A 142 7.94 -22.67 -7.15
N THR A 143 8.58 -23.31 -6.16
CA THR A 143 8.17 -24.62 -5.64
C THR A 143 6.83 -24.52 -4.91
N ASP A 144 6.69 -23.58 -3.97
CA ASP A 144 5.45 -23.36 -3.22
C ASP A 144 4.27 -23.08 -4.18
N PHE A 145 4.51 -22.29 -5.24
CA PHE A 145 3.52 -21.99 -6.27
C PHE A 145 3.15 -23.21 -7.12
N SER A 146 4.17 -23.99 -7.52
CA SER A 146 3.98 -25.19 -8.35
C SER A 146 3.18 -26.26 -7.64
N GLU A 147 3.42 -26.46 -6.34
CA GLU A 147 2.65 -27.39 -5.50
C GLU A 147 1.19 -26.97 -5.37
N LEU A 148 0.95 -25.65 -5.14
CA LEU A 148 -0.39 -25.11 -4.98
C LEU A 148 -1.22 -25.24 -6.27
N HIS A 149 -0.60 -24.96 -7.43
CA HIS A 149 -1.28 -24.90 -8.73
C HIS A 149 -1.08 -26.18 -9.59
N ARG A 150 -0.35 -27.18 -9.09
CA ARG A 150 -0.04 -28.43 -9.80
C ARG A 150 0.64 -28.20 -11.15
N MET A 151 1.57 -27.27 -11.18
CA MET A 151 2.36 -26.88 -12.36
C MET A 151 3.83 -27.21 -12.12
N PRO A 152 4.65 -27.44 -13.16
CA PRO A 152 6.09 -27.59 -12.98
C PRO A 152 6.73 -26.30 -12.45
N PRO A 153 7.71 -26.36 -11.52
CA PRO A 153 8.40 -25.19 -11.03
C PRO A 153 9.23 -24.52 -12.13
N LEU A 154 9.40 -23.19 -12.01
CA LEU A 154 10.31 -22.44 -12.87
C LEU A 154 11.77 -22.64 -12.44
N SER A 155 12.67 -22.62 -13.42
CA SER A 155 14.11 -22.60 -13.24
C SER A 155 14.72 -21.47 -14.06
N LEU A 156 15.85 -20.93 -13.61
CA LEU A 156 16.55 -19.84 -14.28
C LEU A 156 17.86 -20.31 -14.90
N THR A 157 18.25 -19.69 -16.00
CA THR A 157 19.59 -19.81 -16.56
C THR A 157 20.61 -19.14 -15.61
N PRO A 158 21.91 -19.48 -15.66
CA PRO A 158 22.93 -18.81 -14.85
C PRO A 158 22.94 -17.28 -15.03
N ASP A 159 22.78 -16.78 -16.27
CA ASP A 159 22.73 -15.36 -16.57
C ASP A 159 21.49 -14.69 -15.97
N ALA A 160 20.34 -15.38 -15.96
CA ALA A 160 19.11 -14.89 -15.33
C ALA A 160 19.24 -14.84 -13.79
N ILE A 161 19.98 -15.77 -13.18
CA ILE A 161 20.29 -15.74 -11.74
C ILE A 161 21.10 -14.51 -11.40
N GLU A 162 22.15 -14.21 -12.17
CA GLU A 162 22.97 -13.02 -11.96
C GLU A 162 22.14 -11.72 -12.02
N ILE A 163 21.19 -11.64 -12.93
CA ILE A 163 20.29 -10.49 -13.06
C ILE A 163 19.43 -10.31 -11.80
N ILE A 164 18.78 -11.36 -11.30
CA ILE A 164 17.92 -11.23 -10.12
C ILE A 164 18.71 -10.94 -8.86
N GLU A 165 19.94 -11.46 -8.73
CA GLU A 165 20.83 -11.22 -7.58
C GLU A 165 21.36 -9.78 -7.55
N ASN A 166 21.60 -9.17 -8.70
CA ASN A 166 22.07 -7.80 -8.85
C ASN A 166 20.94 -6.74 -8.83
N TYR A 167 19.68 -7.15 -8.94
CA TYR A 167 18.56 -6.22 -8.91
C TYR A 167 18.33 -5.68 -7.48
N PRO A 168 18.06 -4.38 -7.28
CA PRO A 168 18.01 -3.74 -5.95
C PRO A 168 16.79 -4.09 -5.10
N TRP A 169 15.76 -4.71 -5.65
CA TRP A 169 14.53 -5.15 -4.98
C TRP A 169 13.93 -4.11 -4.02
N PRO A 170 13.48 -2.93 -4.49
CA PRO A 170 12.94 -1.88 -3.62
C PRO A 170 11.73 -2.36 -2.80
N GLY A 171 10.89 -3.25 -3.35
CA GLY A 171 9.77 -3.89 -2.63
C GLY A 171 10.17 -5.16 -1.87
N ASN A 172 11.50 -5.41 -1.73
CA ASN A 172 12.06 -6.50 -0.93
C ASN A 172 11.48 -7.89 -1.31
N ILE A 173 11.29 -8.76 -0.34
CA ILE A 173 10.80 -10.14 -0.54
C ILE A 173 9.38 -10.16 -1.14
N ARG A 174 8.52 -9.18 -0.79
CA ARG A 174 7.16 -9.10 -1.36
C ARG A 174 7.19 -8.90 -2.87
N GLN A 175 8.08 -8.05 -3.36
CA GLN A 175 8.26 -7.82 -4.79
C GLN A 175 8.82 -9.06 -5.49
N LEU A 176 9.86 -9.68 -4.93
CA LEU A 176 10.44 -10.91 -5.46
C LEU A 176 9.37 -12.00 -5.57
N LYS A 177 8.57 -12.22 -4.52
CA LYS A 177 7.49 -13.20 -4.52
C LYS A 177 6.46 -12.92 -5.61
N HIS A 178 5.98 -11.67 -5.70
CA HIS A 178 4.98 -11.26 -6.68
C HIS A 178 5.47 -11.48 -8.13
N ILE A 179 6.70 -11.05 -8.45
CA ILE A 179 7.29 -11.23 -9.77
C ILE A 179 7.49 -12.72 -10.07
N THR A 180 7.92 -13.51 -9.09
CA THR A 180 8.07 -14.97 -9.26
C THR A 180 6.74 -15.65 -9.56
N GLU A 181 5.68 -15.31 -8.84
CA GLU A 181 4.33 -15.82 -9.08
C GLU A 181 3.81 -15.37 -10.45
N GLN A 182 4.03 -14.12 -10.84
CA GLN A 182 3.64 -13.60 -12.15
C GLN A 182 4.32 -14.35 -13.29
N MET A 183 5.64 -14.55 -13.23
CA MET A 183 6.37 -15.38 -14.20
C MET A 183 5.84 -16.82 -14.23
N SER A 184 5.53 -17.39 -13.06
CA SER A 184 5.02 -18.77 -12.96
C SER A 184 3.68 -18.96 -13.66
N VAL A 185 2.84 -17.90 -13.73
CA VAL A 185 1.54 -17.93 -14.42
C VAL A 185 1.68 -17.69 -15.92
N LEU A 186 2.49 -16.69 -16.30
CA LEU A 186 2.49 -16.17 -17.66
C LEU A 186 3.44 -16.91 -18.60
N GLU A 187 4.54 -17.48 -18.07
CA GLU A 187 5.53 -18.13 -18.92
C GLU A 187 5.19 -19.59 -19.20
N PRO A 188 5.04 -19.96 -20.48
CA PRO A 188 4.83 -21.36 -20.87
C PRO A 188 6.11 -22.19 -20.71
N GLU A 189 7.27 -21.58 -20.95
CA GLU A 189 8.57 -22.22 -20.77
C GLU A 189 8.96 -22.22 -19.30
N ARG A 190 9.48 -23.35 -18.82
CA ARG A 190 9.84 -23.50 -17.41
C ARG A 190 11.31 -23.23 -17.12
N TYR A 191 12.10 -22.97 -18.16
CA TYR A 191 13.50 -22.57 -18.05
C TYR A 191 13.70 -21.19 -18.65
N LEU A 192 13.79 -20.18 -17.77
CA LEU A 192 13.77 -18.77 -18.15
C LEU A 192 15.18 -18.23 -18.37
N ASN A 193 15.36 -17.51 -19.46
CA ASN A 193 16.60 -16.80 -19.78
C ASN A 193 16.58 -15.36 -19.25
N SER A 194 17.70 -14.67 -19.41
CA SER A 194 17.93 -13.29 -18.99
C SER A 194 16.92 -12.30 -19.58
N ASP A 195 16.58 -12.43 -20.87
CA ASP A 195 15.72 -11.49 -21.57
C ASP A 195 14.29 -11.53 -21.04
N VAL A 196 13.78 -12.75 -20.78
CA VAL A 196 12.46 -12.92 -20.18
C VAL A 196 12.42 -12.32 -18.80
N VAL A 197 13.41 -12.61 -17.94
CA VAL A 197 13.47 -12.08 -16.58
C VAL A 197 13.54 -10.54 -16.56
N LEU A 198 14.33 -9.94 -17.45
CA LEU A 198 14.42 -8.48 -17.59
C LEU A 198 13.07 -7.85 -17.95
N GLY A 199 12.25 -8.53 -18.75
CA GLY A 199 10.91 -8.05 -19.10
C GLY A 199 9.94 -7.93 -17.92
N TYR A 200 10.17 -8.68 -16.83
CA TYR A 200 9.36 -8.62 -15.61
C TYR A 200 9.91 -7.66 -14.55
N LEU A 201 11.19 -7.30 -14.65
CA LEU A 201 11.80 -6.41 -13.67
C LEU A 201 11.43 -4.95 -13.99
N PRO A 202 10.78 -4.22 -13.08
CA PRO A 202 10.52 -2.80 -13.29
C PRO A 202 11.82 -2.03 -13.54
N GLU A 203 11.81 -1.12 -14.51
CA GLU A 203 12.95 -0.22 -14.71
C GLU A 203 13.23 0.55 -13.41
N THR A 204 14.37 0.32 -12.83
CA THR A 204 14.86 1.10 -11.70
C THR A 204 15.32 2.46 -12.23
N ASN A 205 14.38 3.36 -12.46
CA ASN A 205 14.64 4.73 -12.82
C ASN A 205 15.36 5.42 -11.64
N ARG A 206 16.68 5.31 -11.58
CA ARG A 206 17.56 6.11 -10.72
C ARG A 206 17.45 7.62 -11.00
N SER A 207 16.65 8.03 -11.98
CA SER A 207 16.56 9.41 -12.48
C SER A 207 15.21 10.08 -12.27
N ARG A 208 14.26 9.46 -11.56
CA ARG A 208 12.97 10.11 -11.22
C ARG A 208 12.79 10.24 -9.71
N LEU A 209 13.80 10.77 -9.02
CA LEU A 209 13.49 11.60 -7.86
C LEU A 209 12.80 12.84 -8.44
N PRO A 210 11.62 13.23 -7.95
CA PRO A 210 11.06 14.52 -8.34
C PRO A 210 12.11 15.56 -7.99
N VAL A 211 12.65 16.23 -9.00
CA VAL A 211 13.49 17.43 -8.83
C VAL A 211 12.56 18.39 -8.08
N LYS A 212 12.89 18.65 -6.81
CA LYS A 212 12.23 19.67 -6.02
C LYS A 212 12.48 20.99 -6.73
N VAL A 213 11.56 21.36 -7.60
CA VAL A 213 11.54 22.71 -8.18
C VAL A 213 11.32 23.63 -6.98
N GLN A 214 12.37 24.33 -6.59
CA GLN A 214 12.26 25.45 -5.66
C GLN A 214 11.43 26.54 -6.33
N SER A 215 10.11 26.48 -6.14
CA SER A 215 9.26 27.64 -6.33
C SER A 215 9.19 28.34 -4.98
N THR A 216 9.90 29.45 -4.89
CA THR A 216 9.71 30.49 -3.89
C THR A 216 8.27 30.99 -3.92
N SER A 217 7.65 31.01 -2.80
CA SER A 217 6.59 31.87 -2.26
C SER A 217 5.30 31.18 -1.82
N ASP A 218 5.10 31.33 -0.51
CA ASP A 218 3.86 31.47 0.27
C ASP A 218 2.75 30.41 0.24
N GLY A 219 2.69 29.72 1.38
CA GLY A 219 1.48 29.47 2.20
C GLY A 219 0.39 28.59 1.59
N PHE A 220 0.38 27.35 2.01
CA PHE A 220 -0.77 26.54 2.44
C PHE A 220 -0.35 25.06 2.41
N GLU A 221 -0.27 24.46 3.59
CA GLU A 221 -0.05 23.02 3.77
C GLU A 221 -1.32 22.25 3.38
N GLU A 222 -1.29 21.55 2.26
CA GLU A 222 -2.22 20.48 1.96
C GLU A 222 -1.45 19.18 1.71
N SER A 223 -1.90 18.14 2.38
CA SER A 223 -1.32 16.79 2.46
C SER A 223 -0.98 16.16 1.10
N ASP A 224 0.26 15.68 0.99
CA ASP A 224 0.97 15.20 -0.21
C ASP A 224 0.41 13.88 -0.83
N SER A 225 -0.50 13.17 -0.17
CA SER A 225 -1.09 11.92 -0.69
C SER A 225 -2.20 12.14 -1.73
N GLY A 226 -2.88 13.28 -1.71
CA GLY A 226 -3.96 13.60 -2.65
C GLY A 226 -3.49 14.13 -4.01
N ARG A 227 -2.22 14.55 -4.14
CA ARG A 227 -1.69 15.11 -5.40
C ARG A 227 -1.30 14.01 -6.38
N ASN A 228 -0.70 12.92 -5.91
CA ASN A 228 -0.30 11.81 -6.77
C ASN A 228 -1.50 11.08 -7.38
N GLU A 229 -2.59 10.89 -6.64
CA GLU A 229 -3.80 10.25 -7.18
C GLU A 229 -4.50 11.13 -8.24
N ARG A 230 -4.56 12.45 -8.01
CA ARG A 230 -5.13 13.39 -8.98
C ARG A 230 -4.29 13.48 -10.24
N GLU A 231 -2.96 13.49 -10.13
CA GLU A 231 -2.04 13.56 -11.28
C GLU A 231 -2.12 12.29 -12.13
N ILE A 232 -2.21 11.11 -11.50
CA ILE A 232 -2.43 9.84 -12.20
C ILE A 232 -3.81 9.83 -12.87
N LEU A 233 -4.85 10.32 -12.20
CA LEU A 233 -6.19 10.41 -12.75
C LEU A 233 -6.24 11.36 -13.96
N TYR A 234 -5.59 12.52 -13.87
CA TYR A 234 -5.49 13.45 -15.01
C TYR A 234 -4.71 12.84 -16.17
N LYS A 235 -3.62 12.14 -15.91
CA LYS A 235 -2.84 11.47 -16.95
C LYS A 235 -3.68 10.42 -17.69
N VAL A 236 -4.38 9.55 -16.95
CA VAL A 236 -5.29 8.55 -17.54
C VAL A 236 -6.42 9.22 -18.32
N LEU A 237 -7.00 10.32 -17.83
CA LEU A 237 -8.02 11.08 -18.53
C LEU A 237 -7.49 11.73 -19.83
N PHE A 238 -6.25 12.25 -19.81
CA PHE A 238 -5.63 12.81 -21.01
C PHE A 238 -5.28 11.74 -22.04
N ASP A 239 -4.77 10.59 -21.60
CA ASP A 239 -4.46 9.46 -22.48
C ASP A 239 -5.76 8.90 -23.11
N MET A 240 -6.82 8.72 -22.34
CA MET A 240 -8.15 8.33 -22.86
C MET A 240 -8.74 9.38 -23.83
N LYS A 241 -8.56 10.67 -23.55
CA LYS A 241 -8.99 11.74 -24.45
C LYS A 241 -8.21 11.72 -25.76
N GLY A 242 -6.91 11.42 -25.71
CA GLY A 242 -6.06 11.21 -26.90
C GLY A 242 -6.56 10.05 -27.76
N GLU A 243 -6.77 8.88 -27.15
CA GLU A 243 -7.28 7.69 -27.84
C GLU A 243 -8.67 7.90 -28.45
N LEU A 244 -9.55 8.64 -27.77
CA LEU A 244 -10.88 9.01 -28.27
C LEU A 244 -10.78 9.97 -29.48
N ASN A 245 -9.83 10.88 -29.49
CA ASN A 245 -9.63 11.77 -30.65
C ASN A 245 -9.06 11.00 -31.83
N ASP A 246 -8.08 10.13 -31.64
CA ASP A 246 -7.53 9.27 -32.69
C ASP A 246 -8.61 8.35 -33.29
N LEU A 247 -9.51 7.84 -32.45
CA LEU A 247 -10.65 7.01 -32.89
C LEU A 247 -11.68 7.85 -33.66
N LYS A 248 -11.93 9.10 -33.26
CA LYS A 248 -12.76 10.05 -34.00
C LYS A 248 -12.19 10.34 -35.38
N ASP A 249 -10.88 10.59 -35.48
CA ASP A 249 -10.21 10.88 -36.75
C ASP A 249 -10.22 9.66 -37.69
N LEU A 250 -10.07 8.45 -37.16
CA LEU A 250 -10.21 7.21 -37.92
C LEU A 250 -11.65 7.03 -38.44
N VAL A 251 -12.66 7.28 -37.59
CA VAL A 251 -14.07 7.19 -37.98
C VAL A 251 -14.40 8.23 -39.06
N LEU A 252 -13.90 9.47 -38.92
CA LEU A 252 -14.06 10.50 -39.96
C LEU A 252 -13.39 10.12 -41.29
N GLY A 253 -12.20 9.51 -41.21
CA GLY A 253 -11.52 9.00 -42.40
C GLY A 253 -12.30 7.88 -43.09
N LEU A 254 -12.92 6.98 -42.35
CA LEU A 254 -13.77 5.92 -42.90
C LEU A 254 -15.10 6.43 -43.46
N VAL A 255 -15.71 7.41 -42.79
CA VAL A 255 -16.95 8.07 -43.23
C VAL A 255 -16.73 8.84 -44.54
N ASN A 256 -15.62 9.55 -44.66
CA ASN A 256 -15.28 10.29 -45.88
C ASN A 256 -14.88 9.38 -47.06
N SER A 257 -14.48 8.13 -46.77
CA SER A 257 -14.14 7.15 -47.82
C SER A 257 -15.33 6.32 -48.34
N SER A 258 -16.47 6.33 -47.63
CA SER A 258 -17.67 5.60 -47.98
C SER A 258 -18.71 6.53 -48.64
N GLN A 259 -18.96 6.35 -49.93
CA GLN A 259 -19.81 7.19 -50.79
C GLN A 259 -21.32 7.07 -50.57
N SER A 260 -21.86 6.54 -49.44
CA SER A 260 -23.31 6.57 -49.14
C SER A 260 -23.57 6.32 -47.64
N LEU A 261 -23.73 7.40 -46.89
CA LEU A 261 -24.24 7.36 -45.53
C LEU A 261 -25.77 7.47 -45.52
N THR A 262 -26.44 6.63 -44.76
CA THR A 262 -27.87 6.74 -44.47
C THR A 262 -28.12 7.94 -43.55
N SER A 263 -29.31 8.56 -43.64
CA SER A 263 -29.72 9.76 -42.86
C SER A 263 -29.58 9.57 -41.33
N LYS A 264 -29.64 8.33 -40.81
CA LYS A 264 -29.43 8.00 -39.40
C LYS A 264 -27.98 8.05 -38.98
N GLU A 265 -27.05 7.73 -39.87
CA GLU A 265 -25.60 7.75 -39.61
C GLU A 265 -25.07 9.19 -39.64
N GLN A 266 -25.62 10.04 -40.49
CA GLN A 266 -25.33 11.48 -40.50
C GLN A 266 -25.80 12.18 -39.22
N ASP A 267 -26.94 11.83 -38.66
CA ASP A 267 -27.42 12.38 -37.39
C ASP A 267 -26.57 11.95 -36.19
N LEU A 268 -26.03 10.73 -36.20
CA LEU A 268 -25.11 10.24 -35.16
C LEU A 268 -23.74 10.97 -35.20
N VAL A 269 -23.19 11.14 -36.40
CA VAL A 269 -21.95 11.89 -36.61
C VAL A 269 -22.10 13.34 -36.14
N ASN A 270 -23.19 13.99 -36.52
CA ASN A 270 -23.51 15.37 -36.09
C ASN A 270 -23.71 15.50 -34.58
N ARG A 271 -24.22 14.50 -33.88
CA ARG A 271 -24.39 14.50 -32.43
C ARG A 271 -23.05 14.38 -31.70
N VAL A 272 -22.15 13.51 -32.15
CA VAL A 272 -20.83 13.27 -31.54
C VAL A 272 -19.91 14.47 -31.74
N PHE A 273 -19.98 15.15 -32.89
CA PHE A 273 -19.09 16.28 -33.20
C PHE A 273 -19.62 17.65 -32.80
N LYS A 274 -20.94 17.81 -32.54
CA LYS A 274 -21.52 19.09 -32.10
C LYS A 274 -21.32 19.37 -30.59
N SER A 275 -20.94 18.37 -29.79
CA SER A 275 -20.67 18.55 -28.37
C SER A 275 -19.32 19.21 -28.05
N ASP A 276 -18.38 19.27 -29.00
CA ASP A 276 -17.05 19.84 -28.78
C ASP A 276 -16.93 21.33 -29.18
N SER A 277 -17.92 21.91 -29.87
CA SER A 277 -17.87 23.32 -30.33
C SER A 277 -18.46 24.34 -29.34
N THR A 278 -18.89 23.91 -28.15
CA THR A 278 -19.53 24.80 -27.15
C THR A 278 -18.62 25.18 -25.98
N SER A 279 -17.36 24.78 -25.96
CA SER A 279 -16.44 25.06 -24.84
C SER A 279 -15.34 26.10 -25.13
N GLU A 280 -15.33 26.74 -26.30
CA GLU A 280 -14.27 27.71 -26.66
C GLU A 280 -14.73 29.18 -26.83
N SER A 281 -15.94 29.55 -26.35
CA SER A 281 -16.38 30.94 -26.46
C SER A 281 -16.92 31.50 -25.17
N THR A 282 -16.07 31.72 -24.17
CA THR A 282 -16.32 32.68 -23.08
C THR A 282 -15.01 33.12 -22.44
N THR A 283 -14.24 33.96 -23.16
CA THR A 283 -13.32 34.93 -22.52
C THR A 283 -12.98 36.01 -23.55
N SER A 284 -13.83 37.00 -23.66
CA SER A 284 -13.47 38.38 -24.02
C SER A 284 -14.74 39.25 -24.06
N SER A 285 -15.00 39.96 -23.01
CA SER A 285 -15.64 41.28 -23.07
C SER A 285 -15.18 42.07 -21.84
N GLU A 286 -14.28 42.97 -22.12
CA GLU A 286 -14.02 44.18 -21.36
C GLU A 286 -15.35 44.90 -21.11
N ASP A 287 -15.57 45.38 -19.88
CA ASP A 287 -16.41 46.53 -19.68
C ASP A 287 -15.77 47.48 -18.66
N SER A 288 -15.29 48.52 -19.26
CA SER A 288 -15.02 49.81 -18.64
C SER A 288 -16.34 50.36 -18.08
N PHE A 289 -16.41 50.68 -16.81
CA PHE A 289 -17.38 51.67 -16.29
C PHE A 289 -16.73 52.69 -15.37
N ASP A 290 -16.95 53.83 -15.83
CA ASP A 290 -16.53 55.18 -15.50
C ASP A 290 -16.93 55.63 -14.07
N ARG A 291 -16.13 56.54 -13.54
CA ARG A 291 -16.40 57.33 -12.36
C ARG A 291 -17.59 58.27 -12.60
N LYS A 292 -18.45 58.44 -11.60
CA LYS A 292 -18.94 59.74 -11.07
C LYS A 292 -19.97 59.53 -9.97
N SER A 293 -19.67 60.06 -8.84
CA SER A 293 -20.28 60.95 -7.85
C SER A 293 -20.06 60.44 -6.46
#